data_ccd9c6e1ba76ab549cdbfe1929becb4d
#
_entry.id   ccd9c6e1ba76ab549cdbfe1929becb4d
#
_cell.length_a   1.000
_cell.length_b   1.000
_cell.length_c   1.000
_cell.angle_alpha   90.00
_cell.angle_beta   90.00
_cell.angle_gamma   90.00
#
_symmetry.space_group_name_H-M   'P 1'
#
loop_
_entity.id
_entity.type
_entity.pdbx_description
1 polymer ?
#
loop_
_entity_poly.entity_id
_entity_poly.type
_entity_poly.pdbx_seq_one_letter_code
_entity_poly.pdbx_strand_id
1 'polypeptide(L)'
;HSLDRRQRQMCIRDSLDYSSPNTAKQMHVGHIRSTIIGESLARLLEHRGHKVIRDNHLGDWGTQFGMLLLAIKRENVNLDELGDEPIARLENLYRFGNALTKEDESALTEAREELVKLQKGDPENLALWQKIRDLSMDSFERIYDLLGVRFDHAHGESFYRDQVDAVYAGLQERGICREDAGAL
;
A
#
# COMPACT_ATOMS: atom_id res chain seq x y z
N HIS A 1 23.59 -11.31 -38.24
CA HIS A 1 22.22 -11.00 -37.78
C HIS A 1 21.73 -11.88 -36.64
N SER A 2 22.37 -13.00 -36.26
CA SER A 2 21.95 -13.86 -35.13
C SER A 2 22.55 -13.44 -33.78
N LEU A 3 23.62 -12.69 -33.74
CA LEU A 3 24.28 -12.18 -32.54
C LEU A 3 23.47 -11.09 -31.81
N ASP A 4 22.68 -10.31 -32.56
CA ASP A 4 21.93 -9.18 -32.07
C ASP A 4 20.73 -9.58 -31.13
N ARG A 5 20.15 -10.78 -31.34
CA ARG A 5 19.08 -11.28 -30.44
C ARG A 5 19.61 -11.78 -29.11
N ARG A 6 20.80 -12.36 -29.03
CA ARG A 6 21.41 -12.81 -27.79
C ARG A 6 21.99 -11.65 -26.97
N GLN A 7 22.49 -10.59 -27.61
CA GLN A 7 22.97 -9.40 -26.93
C GLN A 7 21.83 -8.55 -26.35
N ARG A 8 20.63 -8.55 -26.95
CA ARG A 8 19.46 -7.88 -26.38
C ARG A 8 18.86 -8.58 -25.17
N GLN A 9 19.19 -9.86 -24.95
CA GLN A 9 18.75 -10.61 -23.76
C GLN A 9 19.68 -10.45 -22.55
N MET A 10 20.84 -9.83 -22.72
CA MET A 10 21.80 -9.62 -21.64
C MET A 10 21.53 -8.31 -20.92
N CYS A 11 20.83 -8.35 -19.82
CA CYS A 11 20.59 -7.29 -18.83
C CYS A 11 19.19 -6.66 -18.77
N ILE A 12 18.13 -7.35 -19.20
CA ILE A 12 16.77 -6.87 -18.91
C ILE A 12 16.44 -7.28 -17.47
N ARG A 13 16.33 -6.29 -16.61
CA ARG A 13 15.67 -6.44 -15.31
C ARG A 13 14.22 -6.06 -15.54
N ASP A 14 13.33 -7.02 -15.41
CA ASP A 14 11.91 -6.78 -15.44
C ASP A 14 11.43 -6.55 -14.02
N SER A 15 10.69 -5.49 -13.79
CA SER A 15 9.97 -5.29 -12.53
C SER A 15 8.50 -5.56 -12.79
N LEU A 16 7.92 -6.44 -11.95
CA LEU A 16 6.51 -6.76 -11.98
C LEU A 16 5.89 -6.34 -10.66
N ASP A 17 4.90 -5.46 -10.76
CA ASP A 17 4.06 -5.03 -9.64
C ASP A 17 2.73 -5.77 -9.71
N TYR A 18 2.38 -6.47 -8.63
CA TYR A 18 1.14 -7.23 -8.54
C TYR A 18 0.74 -7.50 -7.08
N SER A 19 -0.46 -8.04 -6.87
CA SER A 19 -1.15 -8.18 -5.58
C SER A 19 -1.73 -6.86 -5.09
N SER A 20 -0.94 -5.91 -4.68
CA SER A 20 -1.28 -4.53 -4.32
C SER A 20 -2.47 -4.41 -3.32
N PRO A 21 -2.43 -5.10 -2.17
CA PRO A 21 -3.50 -5.04 -1.19
C PRO A 21 -3.44 -3.74 -0.39
N ASN A 22 -4.61 -3.33 0.12
CA ASN A 22 -4.70 -2.24 1.08
C ASN A 22 -4.48 -2.75 2.50
N THR A 23 -3.65 -2.08 3.28
CA THR A 23 -3.49 -2.38 4.70
C THR A 23 -4.78 -2.13 5.49
N ALA A 24 -4.92 -2.76 6.64
CA ALA A 24 -6.13 -2.77 7.48
C ALA A 24 -7.39 -3.32 6.81
N LYS A 25 -7.23 -4.08 5.72
CA LYS A 25 -8.33 -4.76 5.00
C LYS A 25 -7.94 -6.19 4.66
N GLN A 26 -8.94 -7.04 4.60
CA GLN A 26 -8.72 -8.42 4.15
C GLN A 26 -8.46 -8.47 2.64
N MET A 27 -7.56 -9.37 2.24
CA MET A 27 -7.41 -9.68 0.82
C MET A 27 -8.68 -10.37 0.30
N HIS A 28 -9.10 -10.00 -0.88
CA HIS A 28 -10.22 -10.62 -1.56
C HIS A 28 -9.78 -11.29 -2.88
N VAL A 29 -10.70 -11.99 -3.53
CA VAL A 29 -10.44 -12.74 -4.77
C VAL A 29 -9.77 -11.91 -5.88
N GLY A 30 -10.02 -10.61 -5.93
CA GLY A 30 -9.36 -9.70 -6.88
C GLY A 30 -7.85 -9.62 -6.66
N HIS A 31 -7.41 -9.49 -5.41
CA HIS A 31 -5.99 -9.49 -5.06
C HIS A 31 -5.34 -10.86 -5.35
N ILE A 32 -6.00 -11.96 -4.98
CA ILE A 32 -5.52 -13.33 -5.24
C ILE A 32 -5.35 -13.57 -6.74
N ARG A 33 -6.31 -13.13 -7.55
CA ARG A 33 -6.24 -13.23 -9.01
C ARG A 33 -5.05 -12.46 -9.57
N SER A 34 -4.86 -11.21 -9.15
CA SER A 34 -3.71 -10.38 -9.54
C SER A 34 -2.40 -11.07 -9.16
N THR A 35 -2.32 -11.59 -7.93
CA THR A 35 -1.14 -12.30 -7.42
C THR A 35 -0.80 -13.52 -8.27
N ILE A 36 -1.77 -14.37 -8.60
CA ILE A 36 -1.54 -15.57 -9.40
C ILE A 36 -1.11 -15.23 -10.83
N ILE A 37 -1.74 -14.23 -11.44
CA ILE A 37 -1.38 -13.80 -12.80
C ILE A 37 0.04 -13.22 -12.82
N GLY A 38 0.36 -12.31 -11.89
CA GLY A 38 1.66 -11.67 -11.80
C GLY A 38 2.78 -12.69 -11.55
N GLU A 39 2.59 -13.61 -10.61
CA GLU A 39 3.57 -14.67 -10.33
C GLU A 39 3.75 -15.62 -11.51
N SER A 40 2.68 -15.94 -12.24
CA SER A 40 2.77 -16.78 -13.44
C SER A 40 3.62 -16.10 -14.53
N LEU A 41 3.44 -14.78 -14.72
CA LEU A 41 4.25 -13.99 -15.65
C LEU A 41 5.72 -13.91 -15.19
N ALA A 42 5.95 -13.72 -13.89
CA ALA A 42 7.29 -13.68 -13.32
C ALA A 42 8.05 -14.99 -13.61
N ARG A 43 7.43 -16.14 -13.32
CA ARG A 43 8.02 -17.45 -13.58
C ARG A 43 8.26 -17.72 -15.06
N LEU A 44 7.34 -17.25 -15.92
CA LEU A 44 7.53 -17.39 -17.37
C LEU A 44 8.72 -16.59 -17.87
N LEU A 45 8.89 -15.35 -17.40
CA LEU A 45 10.02 -14.50 -17.75
C LEU A 45 11.34 -15.09 -17.22
N GLU A 46 11.36 -15.57 -15.98
CA GLU A 46 12.54 -16.27 -15.41
C GLU A 46 12.91 -17.52 -16.21
N HIS A 47 11.92 -18.31 -16.62
CA HIS A 47 12.14 -19.45 -17.49
C HIS A 47 12.77 -19.05 -18.85
N ARG A 48 12.48 -17.84 -19.32
CA ARG A 48 13.08 -17.24 -20.51
C ARG A 48 14.48 -16.65 -20.27
N GLY A 49 14.98 -16.71 -19.05
CA GLY A 49 16.31 -16.22 -18.68
C GLY A 49 16.34 -14.74 -18.26
N HIS A 50 15.19 -14.11 -17.98
CA HIS A 50 15.14 -12.76 -17.44
C HIS A 50 15.40 -12.75 -15.94
N LYS A 51 15.93 -11.64 -15.43
CA LYS A 51 15.97 -11.36 -14.00
C LYS A 51 14.73 -10.56 -13.64
N VAL A 52 13.81 -11.18 -12.90
CA VAL A 52 12.57 -10.53 -12.49
C VAL A 52 12.68 -10.02 -11.06
N ILE A 53 12.24 -8.80 -10.84
CA ILE A 53 12.03 -8.19 -9.53
C ILE A 53 10.52 -8.15 -9.29
N ARG A 54 10.10 -8.72 -8.16
CA ARG A 54 8.70 -8.74 -7.72
C ARG A 54 8.47 -7.63 -6.74
N ASP A 55 7.64 -6.68 -7.08
CA ASP A 55 7.24 -5.59 -6.19
C ASP A 55 5.77 -5.72 -5.82
N ASN A 56 5.46 -5.38 -4.59
CA ASN A 56 4.11 -5.37 -4.04
C ASN A 56 3.78 -3.95 -3.59
N HIS A 57 3.06 -3.21 -4.41
CA HIS A 57 2.68 -1.84 -4.11
C HIS A 57 1.49 -1.82 -3.14
N LEU A 58 1.77 -1.56 -1.87
CA LEU A 58 0.77 -1.57 -0.81
C LEU A 58 0.00 -0.25 -0.74
N GLY A 59 -1.32 -0.33 -0.57
CA GLY A 59 -2.13 0.82 -0.16
C GLY A 59 -1.98 1.06 1.34
N ASP A 60 -0.85 1.62 1.76
CA ASP A 60 -0.48 1.81 3.17
C ASP A 60 -0.41 3.27 3.60
N TRP A 61 -0.93 4.18 2.79
CA TRP A 61 -0.98 5.62 3.05
C TRP A 61 -2.27 6.24 2.54
N GLY A 62 -2.65 7.41 3.06
CA GLY A 62 -3.82 8.13 2.55
C GLY A 62 -4.92 8.40 3.58
N THR A 63 -6.03 8.98 3.11
CA THR A 63 -7.13 9.50 3.95
C THR A 63 -7.78 8.44 4.83
N GLN A 64 -7.76 7.19 4.43
CA GLN A 64 -8.28 6.06 5.21
C GLN A 64 -7.62 5.93 6.58
N PHE A 65 -6.34 6.30 6.71
CA PHE A 65 -5.63 6.23 7.99
C PHE A 65 -6.11 7.29 8.98
N GLY A 66 -6.50 8.47 8.53
CA GLY A 66 -7.09 9.47 9.42
C GLY A 66 -8.36 8.94 10.12
N MET A 67 -9.25 8.29 9.38
CA MET A 67 -10.47 7.68 9.93
C MET A 67 -10.17 6.51 10.86
N LEU A 68 -9.19 5.68 10.50
CA LEU A 68 -8.80 4.52 11.31
C LEU A 68 -8.12 4.94 12.61
N LEU A 69 -7.20 5.91 12.57
CA LEU A 69 -6.54 6.46 13.75
C LEU A 69 -7.55 7.14 14.69
N LEU A 70 -8.49 7.91 14.15
CA LEU A 70 -9.59 8.48 14.93
C LEU A 70 -10.39 7.39 15.64
N ALA A 71 -10.78 6.34 14.94
CA ALA A 71 -11.55 5.23 15.50
C ALA A 71 -10.78 4.51 16.61
N ILE A 72 -9.50 4.19 16.39
CA ILE A 72 -8.63 3.55 17.39
C ILE A 72 -8.54 4.39 18.66
N LYS A 73 -8.33 5.71 18.53
CA LYS A 73 -8.19 6.62 19.67
C LYS A 73 -9.50 6.81 20.41
N ARG A 74 -10.62 6.98 19.72
CA ARG A 74 -11.95 7.15 20.36
C ARG A 74 -12.41 5.91 21.12
N GLU A 75 -12.19 4.73 20.55
CA GLU A 75 -12.52 3.45 21.17
C GLU A 75 -11.44 2.97 22.16
N ASN A 76 -10.35 3.71 22.30
CA ASN A 76 -9.20 3.36 23.14
C ASN A 76 -8.70 1.92 22.89
N VAL A 77 -8.59 1.55 21.62
CA VAL A 77 -8.26 0.18 21.20
C VAL A 77 -6.77 -0.08 21.37
N ASN A 78 -6.44 -1.13 22.13
CA ASN A 78 -5.08 -1.66 22.19
C ASN A 78 -4.82 -2.59 20.99
N LEU A 79 -3.94 -2.19 20.07
CA LEU A 79 -3.60 -2.98 18.89
C LEU A 79 -2.82 -4.27 19.22
N ASP A 80 -2.29 -4.42 20.43
CA ASP A 80 -1.65 -5.65 20.91
C ASP A 80 -2.66 -6.73 21.30
N GLU A 81 -3.92 -6.35 21.51
CA GLU A 81 -4.97 -7.22 22.05
C GLU A 81 -6.10 -7.47 21.04
N LEU A 82 -5.82 -7.41 19.75
CA LEU A 82 -6.83 -7.61 18.70
C LEU A 82 -7.31 -9.07 18.58
N GLY A 83 -6.61 -10.02 19.21
CA GLY A 83 -6.97 -11.45 19.19
C GLY A 83 -6.62 -12.15 17.88
N ASP A 84 -7.34 -13.23 17.57
CA ASP A 84 -6.99 -14.15 16.47
C ASP A 84 -7.26 -13.57 15.05
N GLU A 85 -8.13 -12.57 14.96
CA GLU A 85 -8.52 -11.97 13.66
C GLU A 85 -8.26 -10.45 13.62
N PRO A 86 -7.00 -10.01 13.73
CA PRO A 86 -6.67 -8.59 13.86
C PRO A 86 -7.13 -7.76 12.66
N ILE A 87 -7.04 -8.30 11.45
CA ILE A 87 -7.44 -7.57 10.24
C ILE A 87 -8.95 -7.36 10.16
N ALA A 88 -9.76 -8.34 10.56
CA ALA A 88 -11.20 -8.17 10.62
C ALA A 88 -11.60 -7.08 11.63
N ARG A 89 -10.89 -7.00 12.76
CA ARG A 89 -11.10 -5.93 13.75
C ARG A 89 -10.67 -4.56 13.23
N LEU A 90 -9.53 -4.46 12.56
CA LEU A 90 -9.09 -3.21 11.92
C LEU A 90 -10.07 -2.76 10.83
N GLU A 91 -10.59 -3.67 10.03
CA GLU A 91 -11.60 -3.36 9.02
C GLU A 91 -12.91 -2.85 9.65
N ASN A 92 -13.34 -3.43 10.77
CA ASN A 92 -14.51 -2.94 11.51
C ASN A 92 -14.27 -1.55 12.10
N LEU A 93 -13.08 -1.27 12.65
CA LEU A 93 -12.69 0.05 13.14
C LEU A 93 -12.68 1.08 11.99
N TYR A 94 -12.18 0.70 10.82
CA TYR A 94 -12.23 1.55 9.65
C TYR A 94 -13.67 1.87 9.24
N ARG A 95 -14.57 0.85 9.20
CA ARG A 95 -15.99 1.04 8.90
C ARG A 95 -16.67 1.95 9.89
N PHE A 96 -16.36 1.79 11.19
CA PHE A 96 -16.86 2.66 12.26
C PHE A 96 -16.38 4.10 12.06
N GLY A 97 -15.07 4.34 11.87
CA GLY A 97 -14.54 5.67 11.61
C GLY A 97 -15.12 6.33 10.36
N ASN A 98 -15.31 5.56 9.29
CA ASN A 98 -15.92 6.04 8.05
C ASN A 98 -17.42 6.39 8.22
N ALA A 99 -18.18 5.63 9.00
CA ALA A 99 -19.57 5.95 9.32
C ALA A 99 -19.64 7.22 10.17
N LEU A 100 -18.83 7.31 11.20
CA LEU A 100 -18.77 8.47 12.09
C LEU A 100 -18.46 9.78 11.34
N THR A 101 -17.48 9.75 10.44
CA THR A 101 -17.10 10.94 9.65
C THR A 101 -18.12 11.35 8.58
N LYS A 102 -19.09 10.50 8.26
CA LYS A 102 -20.22 10.84 7.37
C LYS A 102 -21.37 11.47 8.12
N GLU A 103 -21.55 11.16 9.39
CA GLU A 103 -22.66 11.61 10.21
C GLU A 103 -22.31 12.86 11.01
N ASP A 104 -21.01 13.06 11.33
CA ASP A 104 -20.50 14.14 12.16
C ASP A 104 -19.35 14.89 11.48
N GLU A 105 -19.56 16.16 11.15
CA GLU A 105 -18.56 17.03 10.53
C GLU A 105 -17.38 17.33 11.46
N SER A 106 -17.59 17.31 12.77
CA SER A 106 -16.52 17.41 13.77
C SER A 106 -15.60 16.21 13.70
N ALA A 107 -16.15 14.99 13.61
CA ALA A 107 -15.38 13.77 13.45
C ALA A 107 -14.59 13.73 12.13
N LEU A 108 -15.15 14.28 11.06
CA LEU A 108 -14.42 14.41 9.79
C LEU A 108 -13.21 15.35 9.94
N THR A 109 -13.38 16.45 10.68
CA THR A 109 -12.30 17.40 10.94
C THR A 109 -11.21 16.75 11.79
N GLU A 110 -11.58 16.05 12.88
CA GLU A 110 -10.63 15.31 13.71
C GLU A 110 -9.87 14.23 12.90
N ALA A 111 -10.55 13.48 12.03
CA ALA A 111 -9.90 12.50 11.17
C ALA A 111 -8.87 13.13 10.22
N ARG A 112 -9.16 14.31 9.70
CA ARG A 112 -8.21 15.09 8.89
C ARG A 112 -7.01 15.57 9.71
N GLU A 113 -7.24 15.99 10.95
CA GLU A 113 -6.16 16.38 11.87
C GLU A 113 -5.25 15.20 12.20
N GLU A 114 -5.82 14.02 12.48
CA GLU A 114 -5.03 12.81 12.71
C GLU A 114 -4.20 12.40 11.49
N LEU A 115 -4.76 12.53 10.28
CA LEU A 115 -4.01 12.33 9.05
C LEU A 115 -2.86 13.33 8.90
N VAL A 116 -3.10 14.62 9.18
CA VAL A 116 -2.07 15.66 9.11
C VAL A 116 -0.96 15.40 10.14
N LYS A 117 -1.31 14.97 11.37
CA LYS A 117 -0.33 14.56 12.37
C LYS A 117 0.54 13.40 11.85
N LEU A 118 -0.08 12.37 11.29
CA LEU A 118 0.64 11.24 10.69
C LEU A 118 1.62 11.71 9.59
N GLN A 119 1.14 12.57 8.69
CA GLN A 119 1.95 13.12 7.59
C GLN A 119 3.12 13.99 8.08
N LYS A 120 2.95 14.70 9.19
CA LYS A 120 4.00 15.50 9.83
C LYS A 120 4.96 14.68 10.68
N GLY A 121 4.73 13.39 10.81
CA GLY A 121 5.64 12.51 11.56
C GLY A 121 5.37 12.46 13.06
N ASP A 122 4.14 12.70 13.50
CA ASP A 122 3.77 12.57 14.91
C ASP A 122 4.13 11.16 15.42
N PRO A 123 4.88 11.04 16.53
CA PRO A 123 5.40 9.75 16.98
C PRO A 123 4.32 8.73 17.35
N GLU A 124 3.22 9.18 17.95
CA GLU A 124 2.10 8.31 18.33
C GLU A 124 1.39 7.75 17.10
N ASN A 125 1.05 8.63 16.16
CA ASN A 125 0.36 8.25 14.94
C ASN A 125 1.24 7.36 14.05
N LEU A 126 2.54 7.62 13.99
CA LEU A 126 3.49 6.75 13.28
C LEU A 126 3.60 5.37 13.92
N ALA A 127 3.63 5.28 15.25
CA ALA A 127 3.68 4.00 15.95
C ALA A 127 2.40 3.17 15.70
N LEU A 128 1.22 3.79 15.76
CA LEU A 128 -0.04 3.14 15.44
C LEU A 128 -0.09 2.68 13.97
N TRP A 129 0.31 3.55 13.04
CA TRP A 129 0.38 3.26 11.62
C TRP A 129 1.32 2.08 11.32
N GLN A 130 2.54 2.10 11.90
CA GLN A 130 3.50 1.01 11.72
C GLN A 130 2.91 -0.32 12.20
N LYS A 131 2.26 -0.32 13.35
CA LYS A 131 1.63 -1.52 13.90
C LYS A 131 0.50 -2.06 13.02
N ILE A 132 -0.35 -1.18 12.50
CA ILE A 132 -1.41 -1.55 11.53
C ILE A 132 -0.78 -2.18 10.29
N ARG A 133 0.31 -1.60 9.79
CA ARG A 133 1.04 -2.10 8.64
C ARG A 133 1.61 -3.48 8.91
N ASP A 134 2.28 -3.68 10.04
CA ASP A 134 2.90 -4.96 10.41
C ASP A 134 1.85 -6.07 10.56
N LEU A 135 0.74 -5.82 11.25
CA LEU A 135 -0.39 -6.77 11.36
C LEU A 135 -0.97 -7.13 9.99
N SER A 136 -1.03 -6.15 9.08
CA SER A 136 -1.52 -6.37 7.72
C SER A 136 -0.55 -7.24 6.92
N MET A 137 0.75 -6.96 7.02
CA MET A 137 1.80 -7.74 6.34
C MET A 137 1.80 -9.19 6.82
N ASP A 138 1.72 -9.45 8.12
CA ASP A 138 1.62 -10.80 8.67
C ASP A 138 0.45 -11.58 8.07
N SER A 139 -0.70 -10.92 7.88
CA SER A 139 -1.87 -11.51 7.25
C SER A 139 -1.66 -11.80 5.76
N PHE A 140 -1.04 -10.88 5.03
CA PHE A 140 -0.76 -11.05 3.60
C PHE A 140 0.28 -12.15 3.36
N GLU A 141 1.34 -12.21 4.16
CA GLU A 141 2.40 -13.22 4.06
C GLU A 141 1.85 -14.63 4.24
N ARG A 142 0.91 -14.85 5.14
CA ARG A 142 0.23 -16.15 5.28
C ARG A 142 -0.46 -16.59 3.99
N ILE A 143 -1.09 -15.67 3.27
CA ILE A 143 -1.74 -15.96 1.99
C ILE A 143 -0.70 -16.20 0.90
N TYR A 144 0.37 -15.41 0.86
CA TYR A 144 1.46 -15.58 -0.09
C TYR A 144 2.19 -16.91 0.11
N ASP A 145 2.41 -17.32 1.34
CA ASP A 145 3.00 -18.64 1.65
C ASP A 145 2.11 -19.78 1.16
N LEU A 146 0.78 -19.70 1.35
CA LEU A 146 -0.18 -20.68 0.81
C LEU A 146 -0.14 -20.76 -0.72
N LEU A 147 0.07 -19.62 -1.40
CA LEU A 147 0.16 -19.54 -2.86
C LEU A 147 1.55 -19.85 -3.40
N GLY A 148 2.56 -19.99 -2.53
CA GLY A 148 3.97 -20.17 -2.91
C GLY A 148 4.53 -18.96 -3.65
N VAL A 149 4.10 -17.74 -3.27
CA VAL A 149 4.51 -16.45 -3.84
C VAL A 149 5.41 -15.72 -2.86
N ARG A 150 6.43 -15.04 -3.37
CA ARG A 150 7.31 -14.16 -2.59
C ARG A 150 7.60 -12.90 -3.36
N PHE A 151 7.71 -11.80 -2.64
CA PHE A 151 8.08 -10.49 -3.19
C PHE A 151 9.50 -10.13 -2.78
N ASP A 152 10.23 -9.48 -3.69
CA ASP A 152 11.55 -8.92 -3.41
C ASP A 152 11.42 -7.58 -2.66
N HIS A 153 10.36 -6.83 -2.96
CA HIS A 153 10.06 -5.54 -2.37
C HIS A 153 8.57 -5.41 -2.03
N ALA A 154 8.28 -4.59 -1.02
CA ALA A 154 6.94 -4.15 -0.65
C ALA A 154 6.96 -2.62 -0.51
N HIS A 155 7.04 -1.93 -1.64
CA HIS A 155 7.07 -0.48 -1.74
C HIS A 155 5.65 0.06 -1.82
N GLY A 156 5.06 0.35 -0.66
CA GLY A 156 3.74 0.96 -0.57
C GLY A 156 3.75 2.47 -0.88
N GLU A 157 2.57 3.08 -0.86
CA GLU A 157 2.40 4.53 -1.04
C GLU A 157 3.26 5.32 -0.06
N SER A 158 3.43 4.83 1.18
CA SER A 158 4.26 5.45 2.22
C SER A 158 5.74 5.56 1.85
N PHE A 159 6.25 4.65 1.03
CA PHE A 159 7.64 4.67 0.55
C PHE A 159 7.92 5.88 -0.35
N TYR A 160 6.92 6.31 -1.11
CA TYR A 160 7.05 7.39 -2.09
C TYR A 160 6.67 8.77 -1.56
N ARG A 161 6.12 8.88 -0.34
CA ARG A 161 5.58 10.13 0.23
C ARG A 161 6.53 11.32 0.13
N ASP A 162 7.81 11.10 0.40
CA ASP A 162 8.83 12.16 0.41
C ASP A 162 9.35 12.51 -1.00
N GLN A 163 8.91 11.78 -2.03
CA GLN A 163 9.32 11.94 -3.44
C GLN A 163 8.26 12.64 -4.29
N VAL A 164 7.03 12.74 -3.79
CA VAL A 164 5.86 13.22 -4.55
C VAL A 164 6.07 14.66 -5.03
N ASP A 165 6.52 15.55 -4.16
CA ASP A 165 6.74 16.97 -4.49
C ASP A 165 7.80 17.15 -5.59
N ALA A 166 8.88 16.38 -5.53
CA ALA A 166 9.94 16.42 -6.55
C ALA A 166 9.43 15.93 -7.92
N VAL A 167 8.57 14.92 -7.92
CA VAL A 167 7.94 14.42 -9.16
C VAL A 167 7.02 15.47 -9.75
N TYR A 168 6.15 16.09 -8.94
CA TYR A 168 5.26 17.15 -9.40
C TYR A 168 6.02 18.35 -9.97
N ALA A 169 7.05 18.82 -9.28
CA ALA A 169 7.90 19.90 -9.78
C ALA A 169 8.52 19.56 -11.15
N GLY A 170 9.07 18.34 -11.29
CA GLY A 170 9.65 17.89 -12.53
C GLY A 170 8.65 17.74 -13.69
N LEU A 171 7.40 17.38 -13.41
CA LEU A 171 6.34 17.30 -14.42
C LEU A 171 5.88 18.70 -14.85
N GLN A 172 5.77 19.64 -13.90
CA GLN A 172 5.43 21.04 -14.20
C GLN A 172 6.51 21.72 -15.05
N GLU A 173 7.80 21.59 -14.68
CA GLU A 173 8.92 22.14 -15.44
C GLU A 173 8.95 21.65 -16.89
N ARG A 174 8.53 20.41 -17.12
CA ARG A 174 8.45 19.83 -18.47
C ARG A 174 7.15 20.17 -19.21
N GLY A 175 6.21 20.89 -18.57
CA GLY A 175 4.92 21.22 -19.15
C GLY A 175 4.01 20.01 -19.42
N ILE A 176 4.25 18.87 -18.70
CA ILE A 176 3.47 17.64 -18.84
C ILE A 176 2.18 17.73 -18.03
N CYS A 177 2.21 18.41 -16.87
CA CYS A 177 1.04 18.67 -16.05
C CYS A 177 0.86 20.17 -15.81
N ARG A 178 -0.38 20.56 -15.52
CA ARG A 178 -0.76 21.91 -15.13
C ARG A 178 -1.83 21.84 -14.05
N GLU A 179 -1.91 22.88 -13.24
CA GLU A 179 -2.97 23.01 -12.26
C GLU A 179 -4.34 23.15 -12.94
N ASP A 180 -5.31 22.35 -12.51
CA ASP A 180 -6.71 22.43 -12.94
C ASP A 180 -7.61 22.28 -11.72
N ALA A 181 -8.43 23.28 -11.46
CA ALA A 181 -9.37 23.34 -10.33
C ALA A 181 -8.75 23.05 -8.94
N GLY A 182 -7.48 23.44 -8.73
CA GLY A 182 -6.75 23.23 -7.48
C GLY A 182 -6.11 21.85 -7.34
N ALA A 183 -6.09 21.06 -8.41
CA ALA A 183 -5.36 19.79 -8.50
C ALA A 183 -4.28 19.84 -9.59
N LEU A 184 -3.20 19.06 -9.40
CA LEU A 184 -2.11 18.87 -10.37
C LEU A 184 -2.34 17.61 -11.18
#